data_b516a7d7efac0af30dad1e5848e7ab18
#
_entry.id   b516a7d7efac0af30dad1e5848e7ab18
#
_cell.length_a   1.000
_cell.length_b   1.000
_cell.length_c   1.000
_cell.angle_alpha   90.00
_cell.angle_beta   90.00
_cell.angle_gamma   90.00
#
_symmetry.space_group_name_H-M   'P 1'
#
loop_
_entity.id
_entity.type
_entity.pdbx_description
1 polymer ?
#
loop_
_entity_poly.entity_id
_entity_poly.type
_entity_poly.pdbx_seq_one_letter_code
_entity_poly.pdbx_strand_id
1 'polypeptide(L)'
;MTKRLCAVTALAILLAPAAASAQIRQVSSSSSTGAQTVNFSLGYFAMKGLDSRVEDDVLFNNLQNGQPLLFEINDFNSFVFGGEYLIGIGSHFEAGVGLGYTQRTVPSVYENLTRPGGAEIEQDLKLKQVPVTFTGRFLFLPRGSKVEPYAGAGLVAIKWKYTEIGDFVDEFNNIFPGDFRAEGTAVGPTVFGGVRAPVGNWTVGGEVRWQKAEGDIPIEAGFLGTKIDLGGWTTNFTFGIRF
;
A
#
# COMPACT_ATOMS: atom_id res chain seq x y z
N MET A 1 26.67 -33.16 7.50
CA MET A 1 26.87 -31.72 7.55
C MET A 1 26.92 -31.19 6.10
N THR A 2 25.80 -30.79 5.55
CA THR A 2 25.71 -30.22 4.20
C THR A 2 24.85 -28.97 4.29
N LYS A 3 25.51 -27.82 4.25
CA LYS A 3 24.91 -26.48 4.24
C LYS A 3 24.20 -26.28 2.89
N ARG A 4 22.87 -26.18 2.90
CA ARG A 4 22.11 -25.73 1.74
C ARG A 4 22.14 -24.20 1.69
N LEU A 5 22.90 -23.67 0.77
CA LEU A 5 22.94 -22.27 0.39
C LEU A 5 21.66 -21.99 -0.41
N CYS A 6 20.67 -21.32 0.18
CA CYS A 6 19.56 -20.75 -0.57
C CYS A 6 20.05 -19.48 -1.24
N ALA A 7 20.26 -19.54 -2.54
CA ALA A 7 20.53 -18.39 -3.37
C ALA A 7 19.27 -17.53 -3.45
N VAL A 8 19.29 -16.38 -2.79
CA VAL A 8 18.35 -15.30 -3.01
C VAL A 8 18.73 -14.65 -4.33
N THR A 9 18.04 -15.03 -5.40
CA THR A 9 18.17 -14.38 -6.70
C THR A 9 17.44 -13.03 -6.59
N ALA A 10 18.19 -11.99 -6.29
CA ALA A 10 17.74 -10.61 -6.42
C ALA A 10 17.47 -10.35 -7.90
N LEU A 11 16.19 -10.21 -8.25
CA LEU A 11 15.77 -9.71 -9.57
C LEU A 11 16.06 -8.20 -9.61
N ALA A 12 17.32 -7.87 -9.85
CA ALA A 12 17.74 -6.55 -10.27
C ALA A 12 17.28 -6.37 -11.71
N ILE A 13 16.08 -5.83 -11.92
CA ILE A 13 15.68 -5.30 -13.21
C ILE A 13 16.50 -4.04 -13.41
N LEU A 14 17.61 -4.20 -14.11
CA LEU A 14 18.43 -3.16 -14.66
C LEU A 14 17.56 -2.30 -15.57
N LEU A 15 17.28 -1.07 -15.14
CA LEU A 15 16.97 0.05 -16.00
C LEU A 15 18.24 0.40 -16.79
N ALA A 16 18.61 -0.44 -17.77
CA ALA A 16 19.55 -0.06 -18.78
C ALA A 16 18.79 0.80 -19.80
N PRO A 17 19.21 2.04 -20.08
CA PRO A 17 18.75 2.75 -21.25
C PRO A 17 19.34 2.00 -22.45
N ALA A 18 18.53 1.12 -23.06
CA ALA A 18 18.85 0.59 -24.36
C ALA A 18 18.76 1.73 -25.36
N ALA A 19 19.90 2.37 -25.63
CA ALA A 19 20.11 3.14 -26.84
C ALA A 19 20.14 2.18 -28.03
N ALA A 20 18.98 1.60 -28.33
CA ALA A 20 18.76 0.95 -29.60
C ALA A 20 18.42 2.04 -30.61
N SER A 21 19.39 2.49 -31.36
CA SER A 21 19.21 3.21 -32.60
C SER A 21 18.54 2.28 -33.63
N ALA A 22 17.24 2.08 -33.44
CA ALA A 22 16.38 1.51 -34.47
C ALA A 22 16.08 2.64 -35.44
N GLN A 23 16.58 2.53 -36.66
CA GLN A 23 16.08 3.31 -37.79
C GLN A 23 14.60 2.99 -37.99
N ILE A 24 13.75 3.78 -37.34
CA ILE A 24 12.32 3.74 -37.59
C ILE A 24 12.07 4.44 -38.90
N ARG A 25 11.75 3.64 -39.90
CA ARG A 25 11.10 4.05 -41.13
C ARG A 25 9.96 5.01 -40.76
N GLN A 26 10.01 6.25 -41.24
CA GLN A 26 8.89 7.20 -41.09
C GLN A 26 7.64 6.62 -41.77
N VAL A 27 6.85 5.90 -41.00
CA VAL A 27 5.43 5.76 -41.27
C VAL A 27 4.82 7.03 -40.71
N SER A 28 4.13 7.81 -41.54
CA SER A 28 3.40 9.02 -41.16
C SER A 28 2.60 8.77 -39.88
N SER A 29 3.14 9.17 -38.75
CA SER A 29 2.50 9.05 -37.46
C SER A 29 1.44 10.15 -37.38
N SER A 30 0.18 9.74 -37.43
CA SER A 30 -0.83 10.47 -36.68
C SER A 30 -0.27 10.67 -35.27
N SER A 31 -0.09 11.92 -34.86
CA SER A 31 0.50 12.34 -33.60
C SER A 31 -0.12 11.56 -32.41
N SER A 32 0.52 10.49 -31.97
CA SER A 32 0.20 9.85 -30.70
C SER A 32 0.73 10.77 -29.58
N THR A 33 -0.05 11.77 -29.21
CA THR A 33 0.27 12.69 -28.13
C THR A 33 0.50 11.85 -26.86
N GLY A 34 1.76 11.64 -26.48
CA GLY A 34 2.15 11.03 -25.21
C GLY A 34 1.60 9.62 -24.96
N ALA A 35 2.21 8.61 -25.59
CA ALA A 35 1.84 7.22 -25.31
C ALA A 35 2.29 6.75 -23.92
N GLN A 36 3.17 7.48 -23.26
CA GLN A 36 3.73 7.16 -21.94
C GLN A 36 3.49 8.30 -20.97
N THR A 37 3.26 7.94 -19.70
CA THR A 37 3.04 8.93 -18.64
C THR A 37 3.73 8.44 -17.36
N VAL A 38 4.48 9.33 -16.71
CA VAL A 38 4.94 9.13 -15.34
C VAL A 38 4.02 9.97 -14.45
N ASN A 39 3.30 9.32 -13.55
CA ASN A 39 2.46 9.96 -12.55
C ASN A 39 3.13 9.91 -11.18
N PHE A 40 3.00 11.00 -10.43
CA PHE A 40 3.22 11.07 -9.00
C PHE A 40 1.88 11.21 -8.30
N SER A 41 1.76 10.63 -7.12
CA SER A 41 0.55 10.73 -6.31
C SER A 41 0.86 11.10 -4.87
N LEU A 42 0.00 11.94 -4.33
CA LEU A 42 -0.08 12.25 -2.91
C LEU A 42 -1.51 11.96 -2.48
N GLY A 43 -1.67 11.13 -1.47
CA GLY A 43 -3.00 10.70 -1.07
C GLY A 43 -3.13 10.42 0.41
N TYR A 44 -4.32 9.95 0.75
CA TYR A 44 -4.67 9.53 2.10
C TYR A 44 -5.28 8.12 2.04
N PHE A 45 -4.67 7.21 2.79
CA PHE A 45 -5.13 5.83 2.95
C PHE A 45 -6.03 5.74 4.17
N ALA A 46 -7.24 5.28 3.98
CA ALA A 46 -8.20 4.93 5.00
C ALA A 46 -8.31 3.40 5.10
N MET A 47 -7.90 2.85 6.25
CA MET A 47 -7.94 1.43 6.52
C MET A 47 -9.37 0.91 6.62
N LYS A 48 -9.61 -0.36 6.33
CA LYS A 48 -10.90 -1.02 6.54
C LYS A 48 -11.32 -0.93 8.00
N GLY A 49 -12.59 -0.58 8.22
CA GLY A 49 -13.15 -0.51 9.57
C GLY A 49 -13.20 -1.87 10.28
N LEU A 50 -13.34 -1.84 11.59
CA LEU A 50 -13.26 -2.99 12.49
C LEU A 50 -14.15 -4.17 12.05
N ASP A 51 -15.42 -3.90 11.73
CA ASP A 51 -16.43 -4.94 11.38
C ASP A 51 -16.16 -5.65 10.04
N SER A 52 -15.24 -5.14 9.23
CA SER A 52 -14.94 -5.66 7.89
C SER A 52 -13.54 -6.26 7.77
N ARG A 53 -12.81 -6.37 8.88
CA ARG A 53 -11.47 -6.97 8.91
C ARG A 53 -11.54 -8.48 8.77
N VAL A 54 -10.41 -9.08 8.40
CA VAL A 54 -10.32 -10.53 8.29
C VAL A 54 -10.38 -11.19 9.65
N GLU A 55 -10.80 -12.43 9.67
CA GLU A 55 -10.78 -13.26 10.88
C GLU A 55 -9.34 -13.43 11.40
N ASP A 56 -9.17 -13.40 12.70
CA ASP A 56 -7.87 -13.49 13.39
C ASP A 56 -6.88 -12.36 13.06
N ASP A 57 -7.41 -11.19 12.73
CA ASP A 57 -6.61 -9.97 12.48
C ASP A 57 -5.98 -9.46 13.78
N VAL A 58 -4.68 -9.15 13.74
CA VAL A 58 -3.92 -8.70 14.91
C VAL A 58 -4.48 -7.40 15.51
N LEU A 59 -4.91 -6.45 14.70
CA LEU A 59 -5.46 -5.18 15.21
C LEU A 59 -6.84 -5.39 15.83
N PHE A 60 -7.65 -6.28 15.26
CA PHE A 60 -8.93 -6.67 15.83
C PHE A 60 -8.75 -7.35 17.19
N ASN A 61 -7.83 -8.30 17.26
CA ASN A 61 -7.55 -9.04 18.49
C ASN A 61 -6.98 -8.14 19.59
N ASN A 62 -6.12 -7.19 19.26
CA ASN A 62 -5.60 -6.20 20.21
C ASN A 62 -6.69 -5.30 20.83
N LEU A 63 -7.80 -5.08 20.10
CA LEU A 63 -8.93 -4.27 20.60
C LEU A 63 -9.94 -5.09 21.41
N GLN A 64 -10.02 -6.41 21.23
CA GLN A 64 -11.13 -7.20 21.78
C GLN A 64 -10.74 -8.39 22.67
N ASN A 65 -9.49 -8.85 22.63
CA ASN A 65 -9.07 -10.04 23.34
C ASN A 65 -8.46 -9.72 24.71
N GLY A 66 -9.07 -10.32 25.76
CA GLY A 66 -8.54 -10.45 27.12
C GLY A 66 -8.18 -9.14 27.83
N GLN A 67 -7.14 -8.49 27.38
CA GLN A 67 -6.65 -7.21 27.90
C GLN A 67 -6.57 -6.21 26.73
N PRO A 68 -7.69 -5.54 26.39
CA PRO A 68 -7.76 -4.71 25.19
C PRO A 68 -6.85 -3.49 25.27
N LEU A 69 -6.27 -3.15 24.12
CA LEU A 69 -5.53 -1.91 23.91
C LEU A 69 -6.48 -0.79 23.50
N LEU A 70 -6.20 0.42 23.94
CA LEU A 70 -6.98 1.60 23.65
C LEU A 70 -6.42 2.34 22.42
N PHE A 71 -7.01 2.10 21.26
CA PHE A 71 -6.78 2.82 20.00
C PHE A 71 -7.98 2.62 19.08
N GLU A 72 -8.05 3.36 17.99
CA GLU A 72 -9.03 3.12 16.93
C GLU A 72 -8.35 2.64 15.65
N ILE A 73 -9.04 1.80 14.85
CA ILE A 73 -8.51 1.36 13.54
C ILE A 73 -8.21 2.57 12.64
N ASN A 74 -9.00 3.64 12.76
CA ASN A 74 -8.80 4.87 12.02
C ASN A 74 -7.50 5.62 12.37
N ASP A 75 -6.87 5.34 13.50
CA ASP A 75 -5.58 5.92 13.88
C ASP A 75 -4.46 5.45 12.95
N PHE A 76 -4.63 4.29 12.31
CA PHE A 76 -3.73 3.79 11.29
C PHE A 76 -3.90 4.43 9.91
N ASN A 77 -4.93 5.28 9.72
CA ASN A 77 -5.07 6.06 8.51
C ASN A 77 -3.85 6.98 8.32
N SER A 78 -3.37 7.11 7.09
CA SER A 78 -2.09 7.75 6.86
C SER A 78 -1.95 8.36 5.47
N PHE A 79 -1.03 9.30 5.34
CA PHE A 79 -0.64 9.81 4.03
C PHE A 79 0.06 8.73 3.21
N VAL A 80 -0.20 8.75 1.91
CA VAL A 80 0.40 7.87 0.91
C VAL A 80 1.12 8.72 -0.11
N PHE A 81 2.37 8.36 -0.40
CA PHE A 81 3.14 8.90 -1.51
C PHE A 81 3.33 7.78 -2.52
N GLY A 82 3.25 8.10 -3.80
CA GLY A 82 3.41 7.09 -4.83
C GLY A 82 3.80 7.65 -6.18
N GLY A 83 4.08 6.73 -7.08
CA GLY A 83 4.30 6.99 -8.49
C GLY A 83 3.84 5.82 -9.34
N GLU A 84 3.44 6.11 -10.57
CA GLU A 84 2.96 5.10 -11.52
C GLU A 84 3.49 5.43 -12.92
N TYR A 85 4.01 4.44 -13.58
CA TYR A 85 4.36 4.52 -15.00
C TYR A 85 3.24 3.90 -15.83
N LEU A 86 2.72 4.64 -16.78
CA LEU A 86 1.62 4.26 -17.63
C LEU A 86 2.06 4.17 -19.09
N ILE A 87 1.68 3.11 -19.74
CA ILE A 87 1.85 2.88 -21.18
C ILE A 87 0.47 2.88 -21.84
N GLY A 88 0.28 3.76 -22.81
CA GLY A 88 -0.95 3.80 -23.59
C GLY A 88 -1.03 2.70 -24.64
N ILE A 89 -2.20 2.06 -24.70
CA ILE A 89 -2.53 1.01 -25.66
C ILE A 89 -3.74 1.50 -26.46
N GLY A 90 -3.48 2.02 -27.67
CA GLY A 90 -4.53 2.70 -28.45
C GLY A 90 -5.03 3.98 -27.78
N SER A 91 -6.27 4.38 -28.03
CA SER A 91 -6.84 5.64 -27.54
C SER A 91 -7.56 5.54 -26.21
N HIS A 92 -7.93 4.34 -25.74
CA HIS A 92 -8.80 4.14 -24.57
C HIS A 92 -8.20 3.26 -23.48
N PHE A 93 -7.07 2.61 -23.71
CA PHE A 93 -6.47 1.71 -22.73
C PHE A 93 -5.09 2.18 -22.31
N GLU A 94 -4.76 1.90 -21.03
CA GLU A 94 -3.43 2.05 -20.47
C GLU A 94 -3.11 0.86 -19.56
N ALA A 95 -1.85 0.44 -19.60
CA ALA A 95 -1.28 -0.46 -18.62
C ALA A 95 -0.34 0.31 -17.71
N GLY A 96 -0.32 -0.02 -16.42
CA GLY A 96 0.47 0.70 -15.43
C GLY A 96 1.22 -0.19 -14.46
N VAL A 97 2.38 0.30 -14.03
CA VAL A 97 3.13 -0.23 -12.90
C VAL A 97 3.35 0.89 -11.90
N GLY A 98 2.94 0.69 -10.66
CA GLY A 98 3.02 1.70 -9.61
C GLY A 98 3.77 1.22 -8.39
N LEU A 99 4.27 2.18 -7.62
CA LEU A 99 4.91 1.99 -6.33
C LEU A 99 4.35 3.02 -5.36
N GLY A 100 4.06 2.61 -4.14
CA GLY A 100 3.59 3.49 -3.07
C GLY A 100 4.36 3.30 -1.77
N TYR A 101 4.15 4.22 -0.86
CA TYR A 101 4.69 4.15 0.49
C TYR A 101 3.72 4.79 1.48
N THR A 102 3.46 4.09 2.57
CA THR A 102 2.73 4.62 3.71
C THR A 102 3.27 4.02 5.00
N GLN A 103 3.25 4.81 6.08
CA GLN A 103 3.65 4.38 7.42
C GLN A 103 2.87 5.15 8.46
N ARG A 104 2.44 4.47 9.51
CA ARG A 104 1.80 5.07 10.67
C ARG A 104 2.29 4.41 11.95
N THR A 105 2.52 5.21 12.99
CA THR A 105 2.70 4.78 14.36
C THR A 105 1.53 5.27 15.17
N VAL A 106 0.94 4.39 15.94
CA VAL A 106 -0.23 4.63 16.80
C VAL A 106 0.20 4.34 18.23
N PRO A 107 0.30 5.35 19.09
CA PRO A 107 0.50 5.12 20.51
C PRO A 107 -0.77 4.48 21.10
N SER A 108 -0.59 3.57 22.03
CA SER A 108 -1.68 2.85 22.67
C SER A 108 -1.34 2.57 24.14
N VAL A 109 -2.35 2.32 24.95
CA VAL A 109 -2.26 1.90 26.34
C VAL A 109 -3.25 0.78 26.60
N TYR A 110 -3.11 0.03 27.67
CA TYR A 110 -4.16 -0.91 28.09
C TYR A 110 -5.39 -0.17 28.62
N GLU A 111 -6.57 -0.60 28.19
CA GLU A 111 -7.84 0.05 28.60
C GLU A 111 -8.10 -0.10 30.12
N ASN A 112 -7.81 -1.26 30.67
CA ASN A 112 -8.22 -1.62 32.04
C ASN A 112 -7.04 -1.92 32.97
N LEU A 113 -5.79 -1.68 32.56
CA LEU A 113 -4.60 -1.97 33.33
C LEU A 113 -3.70 -0.75 33.49
N THR A 114 -3.19 -0.59 34.71
CA THR A 114 -2.20 0.46 35.03
C THR A 114 -1.05 -0.12 35.85
N ARG A 115 0.06 0.56 35.89
CA ARG A 115 1.19 0.24 36.76
C ARG A 115 0.82 0.41 38.23
N PRO A 116 1.51 -0.28 39.16
CA PRO A 116 1.45 0.09 40.57
C PRO A 116 1.83 1.58 40.74
N GLY A 117 0.86 2.38 41.17
CA GLY A 117 1.03 3.84 41.24
C GLY A 117 0.18 4.63 40.24
N GLY A 118 -0.59 3.96 39.36
CA GLY A 118 -1.60 4.57 38.48
C GLY A 118 -1.08 5.09 37.14
N ALA A 119 0.21 4.87 36.82
CA ALA A 119 0.74 5.21 35.50
C ALA A 119 0.28 4.23 34.43
N GLU A 120 0.05 4.71 33.23
CA GLU A 120 -0.34 3.91 32.08
C GLU A 120 0.78 2.95 31.62
N ILE A 121 0.40 1.86 30.98
CA ILE A 121 1.30 0.88 30.36
C ILE A 121 1.24 1.16 28.87
N GLU A 122 2.30 1.80 28.35
CA GLU A 122 2.34 2.39 27.02
C GLU A 122 3.04 1.45 26.01
N GLN A 123 2.51 1.41 24.79
CA GLN A 123 3.11 0.78 23.62
C GLN A 123 2.84 1.55 22.33
N ASP A 124 3.75 1.41 21.38
CA ASP A 124 3.64 1.95 20.03
C ASP A 124 3.35 0.81 19.04
N LEU A 125 2.24 0.96 18.31
CA LEU A 125 1.82 0.08 17.23
C LEU A 125 2.22 0.72 15.90
N LYS A 126 3.07 0.09 15.11
CA LYS A 126 3.58 0.68 13.87
C LYS A 126 3.32 -0.22 12.67
N LEU A 127 2.63 0.31 11.68
CA LEU A 127 2.40 -0.34 10.40
C LEU A 127 3.07 0.46 9.26
N LYS A 128 3.88 -0.25 8.48
CA LYS A 128 4.49 0.25 7.24
C LYS A 128 4.01 -0.61 6.07
N GLN A 129 3.66 0.03 4.96
CA GLN A 129 3.24 -0.65 3.73
C GLN A 129 3.96 -0.05 2.52
N VAL A 130 4.41 -0.90 1.62
CA VAL A 130 5.03 -0.55 0.33
C VAL A 130 4.28 -1.32 -0.76
N PRO A 131 3.15 -0.78 -1.26
CA PRO A 131 2.41 -1.41 -2.35
C PRO A 131 3.13 -1.25 -3.69
N VAL A 132 3.23 -2.35 -4.43
CA VAL A 132 3.57 -2.40 -5.86
C VAL A 132 2.32 -2.80 -6.61
N THR A 133 1.92 -2.05 -7.62
CA THR A 133 0.68 -2.28 -8.36
C THR A 133 0.94 -2.59 -9.83
N PHE A 134 0.16 -3.51 -10.38
CA PHE A 134 0.07 -3.79 -11.81
C PHE A 134 -1.36 -3.58 -12.23
N THR A 135 -1.60 -2.62 -13.11
CA THR A 135 -2.96 -2.11 -13.39
C THR A 135 -3.27 -2.06 -14.88
N GLY A 136 -4.54 -2.31 -15.20
CA GLY A 136 -5.16 -1.96 -16.47
C GLY A 136 -6.18 -0.84 -16.25
N ARG A 137 -6.22 0.11 -17.16
CA ARG A 137 -7.06 1.30 -17.06
C ARG A 137 -7.82 1.51 -18.36
N PHE A 138 -9.09 1.82 -18.28
CA PHE A 138 -9.94 2.20 -19.40
C PHE A 138 -10.30 3.69 -19.31
N LEU A 139 -10.04 4.43 -20.36
CA LEU A 139 -10.40 5.83 -20.53
C LEU A 139 -11.78 5.91 -21.20
N PHE A 140 -12.75 6.53 -20.56
CA PHE A 140 -14.10 6.71 -21.13
C PHE A 140 -14.13 7.68 -22.32
N LEU A 141 -13.17 8.59 -22.37
CA LEU A 141 -12.92 9.48 -23.51
C LEU A 141 -11.53 9.19 -24.10
N PRO A 142 -11.33 9.42 -25.40
CA PRO A 142 -10.03 9.20 -26.03
C PRO A 142 -8.91 9.97 -25.33
N ARG A 143 -7.71 9.39 -25.28
CA ARG A 143 -6.52 10.05 -24.76
C ARG A 143 -6.27 11.36 -25.50
N GLY A 144 -5.93 12.42 -24.76
CA GLY A 144 -5.78 13.78 -25.28
C GLY A 144 -7.06 14.61 -25.22
N SER A 145 -8.17 14.05 -24.73
CA SER A 145 -9.38 14.82 -24.42
C SER A 145 -9.09 15.84 -23.32
N LYS A 146 -9.85 16.95 -23.28
CA LYS A 146 -9.68 18.00 -22.24
C LYS A 146 -9.82 17.48 -20.82
N VAL A 147 -10.64 16.44 -20.66
CA VAL A 147 -10.83 15.71 -19.40
C VAL A 147 -10.87 14.23 -19.75
N GLU A 148 -10.16 13.43 -18.98
CA GLU A 148 -10.04 11.99 -19.19
C GLU A 148 -10.53 11.25 -17.94
N PRO A 149 -11.84 10.98 -17.82
CA PRO A 149 -12.36 10.08 -16.79
C PRO A 149 -11.94 8.65 -17.11
N TYR A 150 -11.60 7.89 -16.07
CA TYR A 150 -11.13 6.52 -16.22
C TYR A 150 -11.57 5.63 -15.06
N ALA A 151 -11.60 4.33 -15.33
CA ALA A 151 -11.69 3.29 -14.32
C ALA A 151 -10.67 2.20 -14.63
N GLY A 152 -10.27 1.47 -13.62
CA GLY A 152 -9.29 0.43 -13.80
C GLY A 152 -9.32 -0.61 -12.68
N ALA A 153 -8.60 -1.69 -12.95
CA ALA A 153 -8.40 -2.77 -11.99
C ALA A 153 -7.01 -3.37 -12.16
N GLY A 154 -6.59 -4.14 -11.17
CA GLY A 154 -5.31 -4.81 -11.22
C GLY A 154 -5.02 -5.63 -9.96
N LEU A 155 -3.75 -5.90 -9.79
CA LEU A 155 -3.20 -6.56 -8.61
C LEU A 155 -2.28 -5.61 -7.84
N VAL A 156 -2.30 -5.75 -6.52
CA VAL A 156 -1.36 -5.09 -5.63
C VAL A 156 -0.58 -6.14 -4.86
N ALA A 157 0.74 -5.99 -4.82
CA ALA A 157 1.63 -6.73 -3.93
C ALA A 157 2.15 -5.75 -2.87
N ILE A 158 1.79 -5.97 -1.61
CA ILE A 158 2.14 -5.08 -0.50
C ILE A 158 3.24 -5.73 0.32
N LYS A 159 4.45 -5.16 0.26
CA LYS A 159 5.45 -5.49 1.28
C LYS A 159 5.09 -4.71 2.53
N TRP A 160 4.85 -5.42 3.62
CA TRP A 160 4.42 -4.82 4.88
C TRP A 160 5.37 -5.19 6.02
N LYS A 161 5.36 -4.35 7.06
CA LYS A 161 6.00 -4.60 8.35
C LYS A 161 5.10 -4.02 9.44
N TYR A 162 4.80 -4.87 10.42
CA TYR A 162 4.07 -4.50 11.62
C TYR A 162 4.95 -4.70 12.85
N THR A 163 4.90 -3.77 13.79
CA THR A 163 5.66 -3.84 15.04
C THR A 163 4.84 -3.33 16.20
N GLU A 164 5.00 -3.96 17.36
CA GLU A 164 4.46 -3.54 18.64
C GLU A 164 5.63 -3.43 19.62
N ILE A 165 5.91 -2.21 20.12
CA ILE A 165 7.05 -1.93 20.97
C ILE A 165 6.57 -1.16 22.19
N GLY A 166 6.95 -1.61 23.39
CA GLY A 166 6.58 -0.97 24.64
C GLY A 166 6.51 -1.95 25.78
N ASP A 167 5.65 -1.66 26.74
CA ASP A 167 5.43 -2.52 27.89
C ASP A 167 4.16 -3.34 27.72
N PHE A 168 4.26 -4.63 27.98
CA PHE A 168 3.18 -5.59 27.82
C PHE A 168 2.88 -6.29 29.14
N VAL A 169 1.71 -6.91 29.23
CA VAL A 169 1.26 -7.62 30.43
C VAL A 169 1.07 -9.10 30.11
N ASP A 170 1.68 -9.98 30.89
CA ASP A 170 1.50 -11.43 30.75
C ASP A 170 0.22 -11.94 31.43
N GLU A 171 -0.05 -13.25 31.31
CA GLU A 171 -1.21 -13.93 31.91
C GLU A 171 -1.23 -13.86 33.46
N PHE A 172 -0.08 -13.52 34.07
CA PHE A 172 0.07 -13.38 35.52
C PHE A 172 0.05 -11.91 35.98
N ASN A 173 -0.31 -10.98 35.08
CA ASN A 173 -0.27 -9.54 35.29
C ASN A 173 1.13 -8.96 35.57
N ASN A 174 2.20 -9.63 35.12
CA ASN A 174 3.53 -9.04 35.18
C ASN A 174 3.75 -8.14 33.96
N ILE A 175 4.30 -6.96 34.21
CA ILE A 175 4.67 -6.01 33.14
C ILE A 175 6.09 -6.33 32.68
N PHE A 176 6.27 -6.47 31.37
CA PHE A 176 7.56 -6.72 30.73
C PHE A 176 7.74 -5.87 29.47
N PRO A 177 8.96 -5.43 29.15
CA PRO A 177 9.23 -4.77 27.88
C PRO A 177 9.17 -5.78 26.74
N GLY A 178 8.42 -5.44 25.67
CA GLY A 178 8.27 -6.27 24.48
C GLY A 178 8.65 -5.53 23.21
N ASP A 179 9.13 -6.28 22.22
CA ASP A 179 9.44 -5.80 20.87
C ASP A 179 9.04 -6.91 19.89
N PHE A 180 7.76 -6.89 19.49
CA PHE A 180 7.17 -7.85 18.57
C PHE A 180 7.26 -7.31 17.14
N ARG A 181 7.69 -8.15 16.19
CA ARG A 181 7.88 -7.76 14.80
C ARG A 181 7.43 -8.86 13.84
N ALA A 182 6.64 -8.46 12.86
CA ALA A 182 6.30 -9.31 11.72
C ALA A 182 6.44 -8.53 10.43
N GLU A 183 6.85 -9.20 9.37
CA GLU A 183 6.93 -8.64 8.03
C GLU A 183 6.64 -9.70 6.99
N GLY A 184 6.12 -9.27 5.85
CA GLY A 184 5.78 -10.17 4.77
C GLY A 184 5.39 -9.47 3.49
N THR A 185 4.83 -10.24 2.59
CA THR A 185 4.26 -9.72 1.34
C THR A 185 2.86 -10.31 1.18
N ALA A 186 1.89 -9.44 0.98
CA ALA A 186 0.50 -9.78 0.73
C ALA A 186 0.13 -9.41 -0.70
N VAL A 187 -0.66 -10.24 -1.38
CA VAL A 187 -1.10 -9.97 -2.76
C VAL A 187 -2.62 -9.97 -2.79
N GLY A 188 -3.19 -9.02 -3.52
CA GLY A 188 -4.64 -8.94 -3.65
C GLY A 188 -5.11 -8.08 -4.81
N PRO A 189 -6.43 -8.04 -5.04
CA PRO A 189 -7.02 -7.20 -6.07
C PRO A 189 -7.05 -5.73 -5.68
N THR A 190 -7.00 -4.86 -6.68
CA THR A 190 -7.27 -3.42 -6.57
C THR A 190 -8.19 -2.98 -7.69
N VAL A 191 -9.09 -2.05 -7.37
CA VAL A 191 -9.95 -1.36 -8.34
C VAL A 191 -9.90 0.13 -8.06
N PHE A 192 -10.02 0.93 -9.10
CA PHE A 192 -9.92 2.38 -8.95
C PHE A 192 -10.68 3.11 -10.03
N GLY A 193 -11.00 4.36 -9.75
CA GLY A 193 -11.57 5.28 -10.71
C GLY A 193 -11.08 6.70 -10.44
N GLY A 194 -11.02 7.48 -11.51
CA GLY A 194 -10.51 8.83 -11.38
C GLY A 194 -10.81 9.69 -12.59
N VAL A 195 -10.34 10.90 -12.49
CA VAL A 195 -10.40 11.88 -13.57
C VAL A 195 -9.07 12.62 -13.63
N ARG A 196 -8.57 12.85 -14.83
CA ARG A 196 -7.41 13.70 -15.06
C ARG A 196 -7.65 14.68 -16.19
N ALA A 197 -7.00 15.82 -16.12
CA ALA A 197 -7.01 16.86 -17.15
C ALA A 197 -5.58 17.04 -17.69
N PRO A 198 -5.36 16.89 -19.01
CA PRO A 198 -4.09 17.24 -19.64
C PRO A 198 -3.93 18.76 -19.75
N VAL A 199 -2.73 19.24 -19.43
CA VAL A 199 -2.32 20.64 -19.59
C VAL A 199 -0.95 20.66 -20.28
N GLY A 200 -0.93 20.72 -21.60
CA GLY A 200 0.29 20.49 -22.38
C GLY A 200 0.84 19.07 -22.18
N ASN A 201 2.08 18.99 -21.76
CA ASN A 201 2.71 17.69 -21.43
C ASN A 201 2.44 17.21 -20.00
N TRP A 202 1.72 18.00 -19.20
CA TRP A 202 1.38 17.67 -17.83
C TRP A 202 -0.03 17.09 -17.75
N THR A 203 -0.27 16.34 -16.69
CA THR A 203 -1.61 15.91 -16.29
C THR A 203 -1.81 16.17 -14.83
N VAL A 204 -3.00 16.61 -14.45
CA VAL A 204 -3.42 16.82 -13.07
C VAL A 204 -4.73 16.08 -12.86
N GLY A 205 -4.89 15.38 -11.76
CA GLY A 205 -6.10 14.59 -11.54
C GLY A 205 -6.34 14.17 -10.11
N GLY A 206 -7.42 13.41 -9.96
CA GLY A 206 -7.79 12.74 -8.72
C GLY A 206 -8.20 11.30 -8.98
N GLU A 207 -7.90 10.43 -8.05
CA GLU A 207 -8.21 9.01 -8.10
C GLU A 207 -8.70 8.51 -6.74
N VAL A 208 -9.70 7.66 -6.74
CA VAL A 208 -10.08 6.85 -5.58
C VAL A 208 -9.78 5.40 -5.91
N ARG A 209 -9.09 4.72 -5.01
CA ARG A 209 -8.63 3.35 -5.17
C ARG A 209 -9.06 2.52 -3.97
N TRP A 210 -9.59 1.36 -4.23
CA TRP A 210 -9.83 0.32 -3.25
C TRP A 210 -8.85 -0.82 -3.46
N GLN A 211 -8.37 -1.40 -2.35
CA GLN A 211 -7.54 -2.60 -2.35
C GLN A 211 -7.96 -3.57 -1.26
N LYS A 212 -7.74 -4.87 -1.51
CA LYS A 212 -7.88 -5.92 -0.52
C LYS A 212 -6.60 -6.76 -0.54
N ALA A 213 -5.93 -6.88 0.60
CA ALA A 213 -4.78 -7.76 0.77
C ALA A 213 -4.70 -8.18 2.24
N GLU A 214 -4.25 -9.40 2.47
CA GLU A 214 -4.14 -10.02 3.80
C GLU A 214 -2.72 -10.58 3.94
N GLY A 215 -2.03 -10.21 5.02
CA GLY A 215 -0.71 -10.74 5.37
C GLY A 215 -0.82 -11.81 6.45
N ASP A 216 0.01 -12.85 6.35
CA ASP A 216 0.11 -13.88 7.36
C ASP A 216 1.22 -13.53 8.37
N ILE A 217 0.89 -13.57 9.65
CA ILE A 217 1.80 -13.34 10.77
C ILE A 217 2.18 -14.71 11.34
N PRO A 218 3.49 -15.04 11.40
CA PRO A 218 3.92 -16.29 12.02
C PRO A 218 3.55 -16.36 13.52
N ILE A 219 3.06 -17.49 13.98
CA ILE A 219 2.68 -17.70 15.41
C ILE A 219 3.87 -17.42 16.34
N GLU A 220 5.08 -17.74 15.89
CA GLU A 220 6.32 -17.53 16.64
C GLU A 220 6.67 -16.05 16.84
N ALA A 221 6.00 -15.15 16.11
CA ALA A 221 6.19 -13.70 16.27
C ALA A 221 5.52 -13.15 17.55
N GLY A 222 4.66 -13.94 18.22
CA GLY A 222 4.12 -13.63 19.55
C GLY A 222 2.97 -12.61 19.57
N PHE A 223 2.35 -12.33 18.43
CA PHE A 223 1.19 -11.44 18.33
C PHE A 223 -0.12 -12.16 18.72
N LEU A 224 -1.13 -11.38 19.08
CA LEU A 224 -2.47 -11.89 19.41
C LEU A 224 -3.29 -12.32 18.17
N GLY A 225 -2.72 -12.31 16.97
CA GLY A 225 -3.38 -12.75 15.74
C GLY A 225 -2.39 -13.30 14.74
N THR A 226 -2.88 -14.16 13.84
CA THR A 226 -2.06 -14.76 12.78
C THR A 226 -2.19 -14.06 11.44
N LYS A 227 -3.01 -13.02 11.35
CA LYS A 227 -3.24 -12.24 10.13
C LYS A 227 -3.19 -10.73 10.37
N ILE A 228 -2.92 -9.98 9.29
CA ILE A 228 -3.05 -8.53 9.25
C ILE A 228 -3.79 -8.13 7.98
N ASP A 229 -4.92 -7.40 8.13
CA ASP A 229 -5.66 -6.85 7.00
C ASP A 229 -5.05 -5.52 6.55
N LEU A 230 -4.57 -5.49 5.31
CA LEU A 230 -3.92 -4.35 4.66
C LEU A 230 -4.84 -3.66 3.64
N GLY A 231 -6.12 -4.06 3.65
CA GLY A 231 -7.14 -3.51 2.77
C GLY A 231 -7.61 -2.12 3.20
N GLY A 232 -8.20 -1.40 2.23
CA GLY A 232 -8.74 -0.07 2.50
C GLY A 232 -8.98 0.74 1.24
N TRP A 233 -9.22 2.03 1.45
CA TRP A 233 -9.45 3.02 0.42
C TRP A 233 -8.32 4.05 0.40
N THR A 234 -7.91 4.44 -0.79
CA THR A 234 -6.95 5.55 -0.97
C THR A 234 -7.58 6.62 -1.84
N THR A 235 -7.54 7.87 -1.40
CA THR A 235 -7.88 9.03 -2.23
C THR A 235 -6.60 9.74 -2.59
N ASN A 236 -6.33 9.88 -3.89
CA ASN A 236 -5.09 10.44 -4.41
C ASN A 236 -5.34 11.71 -5.22
N PHE A 237 -4.50 12.70 -5.03
CA PHE A 237 -4.21 13.71 -6.02
C PHE A 237 -3.07 13.21 -6.91
N THR A 238 -3.19 13.34 -8.23
CA THR A 238 -2.20 12.84 -9.18
C THR A 238 -1.66 13.96 -10.04
N PHE A 239 -0.36 13.91 -10.29
CA PHE A 239 0.35 14.83 -11.17
C PHE A 239 1.26 14.02 -12.08
N GLY A 240 1.16 14.19 -13.39
CA GLY A 240 1.89 13.38 -14.36
C GLY A 240 2.57 14.18 -15.45
N ILE A 241 3.56 13.55 -16.08
CA ILE A 241 4.27 14.05 -17.25
C ILE A 241 4.08 13.05 -18.39
N ARG A 242 3.63 13.52 -19.55
CA ARG A 242 3.45 12.76 -20.79
C ARG A 242 4.60 12.98 -21.76
N PHE A 243 5.03 11.92 -22.42
CA PHE A 243 6.10 11.95 -23.43
C PHE A 243 5.95 10.85 -24.48
#